data_e3c22e610c5e20e0dd59940f5801537a
#
_entry.id   e3c22e610c5e20e0dd59940f5801537a
#
_cell.length_a   1.000
_cell.length_b   1.000
_cell.length_c   1.000
_cell.angle_alpha   90.00
_cell.angle_beta   90.00
_cell.angle_gamma   90.00
#
_symmetry.space_group_name_H-M   'P 1'
#
loop_
_entity.id
_entity.type
_entity.pdbx_description
1 polymer ?
#
loop_
_entity_poly.entity_id
_entity_poly.type
_entity_poly.pdbx_seq_one_letter_code
_entity_poly.pdbx_strand_id
1 'polypeptide(L)'
;MGQRKDDKEHRVSVIACMYTRVFIVELLTGLFKANIKRIEIIRDDIVNFFLSIVESCTYLNLEIQAVVECSFDLICACVNYNATDPIHKFFSILTAVTRLIPDTFQALAPLLASGISVLIAEYNRTIAVIGCWDTIIEILQACLTVPHAMT
;
A
#
# COMPACT_ATOMS: atom_id res chain seq x y z
N MET A 1 4.12 -38.51 12.83
CA MET A 1 3.55 -38.41 11.48
C MET A 1 2.42 -37.38 11.37
N GLY A 2 1.57 -37.22 12.38
CA GLY A 2 0.50 -36.23 12.37
C GLY A 2 0.95 -34.78 12.27
N GLN A 3 2.06 -34.42 12.91
CA GLN A 3 2.56 -33.05 12.91
C GLN A 3 2.99 -32.55 11.52
N ARG A 4 3.65 -33.39 10.71
CA ARG A 4 4.08 -33.01 9.36
C ARG A 4 2.91 -32.71 8.43
N LYS A 5 1.83 -33.49 8.54
CA LYS A 5 0.63 -33.29 7.75
C LYS A 5 -0.10 -32.01 8.16
N ASP A 6 -0.21 -31.77 9.46
CA ASP A 6 -0.87 -30.59 10.00
C ASP A 6 -0.10 -29.32 9.64
N ASP A 7 1.24 -29.32 9.71
CA ASP A 7 2.10 -28.20 9.33
C ASP A 7 1.96 -27.88 7.83
N LYS A 8 1.90 -28.90 6.98
CA LYS A 8 1.73 -28.73 5.53
C LYS A 8 0.35 -28.17 5.21
N GLU A 9 -0.69 -28.69 5.83
CA GLU A 9 -2.06 -28.19 5.65
C GLU A 9 -2.18 -26.75 6.12
N HIS A 10 -1.53 -26.40 7.25
CA HIS A 10 -1.49 -25.03 7.76
C HIS A 10 -0.80 -24.09 6.77
N ARG A 11 0.35 -24.47 6.20
CA ARG A 11 1.06 -23.66 5.20
C ARG A 11 0.22 -23.40 3.96
N VAL A 12 -0.44 -24.43 3.44
CA VAL A 12 -1.32 -24.32 2.28
C VAL A 12 -2.47 -23.36 2.59
N SER A 13 -3.05 -23.46 3.78
CA SER A 13 -4.13 -22.56 4.21
C SER A 13 -3.67 -21.11 4.31
N VAL A 14 -2.48 -20.86 4.87
CA VAL A 14 -1.90 -19.50 4.96
C VAL A 14 -1.66 -18.91 3.58
N ILE A 15 -1.09 -19.68 2.66
CA ILE A 15 -0.84 -19.24 1.28
C ILE A 15 -2.16 -18.93 0.56
N ALA A 16 -3.16 -19.79 0.71
CA ALA A 16 -4.48 -19.56 0.12
C ALA A 16 -5.13 -18.28 0.64
N CYS A 17 -5.04 -18.01 1.94
CA CYS A 17 -5.55 -16.78 2.54
C CYS A 17 -4.80 -15.55 2.02
N MET A 18 -3.50 -15.63 1.82
CA MET A 18 -2.68 -14.56 1.26
C MET A 18 -3.13 -14.20 -0.15
N TYR A 19 -3.25 -15.18 -1.03
CA TYR A 19 -3.71 -14.94 -2.41
C TYR A 19 -5.14 -14.39 -2.46
N THR A 20 -6.00 -14.86 -1.56
CA THR A 20 -7.36 -14.34 -1.43
C THR A 20 -7.35 -12.86 -1.06
N ARG A 21 -6.50 -12.45 -0.10
CA ARG A 21 -6.38 -11.05 0.30
C ARG A 21 -5.81 -10.19 -0.83
N VAL A 22 -4.81 -10.65 -1.54
CA VAL A 22 -4.28 -9.96 -2.73
C VAL A 22 -5.37 -9.75 -3.76
N PHE A 23 -6.14 -10.80 -4.06
CA PHE A 23 -7.26 -10.71 -4.99
C PHE A 23 -8.30 -9.68 -4.55
N ILE A 24 -8.65 -9.65 -3.27
CA ILE A 24 -9.62 -8.70 -2.72
C ILE A 24 -9.08 -7.27 -2.83
N VAL A 25 -7.80 -7.05 -2.52
CA VAL A 25 -7.16 -5.73 -2.65
C VAL A 25 -7.27 -5.24 -4.10
N GLU A 26 -6.94 -6.07 -5.07
CA GLU A 26 -7.01 -5.71 -6.49
C GLU A 26 -8.45 -5.46 -6.95
N LEU A 27 -9.39 -6.29 -6.49
CA LEU A 27 -10.81 -6.14 -6.82
C LEU A 27 -11.37 -4.83 -6.27
N LEU A 28 -11.09 -4.52 -5.00
CA LEU A 28 -11.55 -3.27 -4.37
C LEU A 28 -10.94 -2.06 -5.06
N THR A 29 -9.69 -2.15 -5.49
CA THR A 29 -9.03 -1.09 -6.25
C THR A 29 -9.75 -0.84 -7.57
N GLY A 30 -10.07 -1.89 -8.30
CA GLY A 30 -10.82 -1.78 -9.55
C GLY A 30 -12.21 -1.19 -9.36
N LEU A 31 -12.94 -1.64 -8.34
CA LEU A 31 -14.26 -1.11 -8.00
C LEU A 31 -14.20 0.38 -7.61
N PHE A 32 -13.19 0.77 -6.83
CA PHE A 32 -13.00 2.16 -6.46
C PHE A 32 -12.75 3.03 -7.69
N LYS A 33 -11.84 2.61 -8.56
CA LYS A 33 -11.51 3.36 -9.80
C LYS A 33 -12.73 3.54 -10.70
N ALA A 34 -13.57 2.51 -10.80
CA ALA A 34 -14.78 2.55 -11.62
C ALA A 34 -15.87 3.46 -11.03
N ASN A 35 -15.85 3.74 -9.72
CA ASN A 35 -16.93 4.43 -9.02
C ASN A 35 -16.44 5.59 -8.13
N ILE A 36 -15.36 6.27 -8.50
CA ILE A 36 -14.72 7.30 -7.67
C ILE A 36 -15.70 8.34 -7.13
N LYS A 37 -16.69 8.73 -7.92
CA LYS A 37 -17.66 9.75 -7.52
C LYS A 37 -18.75 9.24 -6.57
N ARG A 38 -18.89 7.93 -6.40
CA ARG A 38 -19.98 7.32 -5.65
C ARG A 38 -19.55 6.50 -4.43
N ILE A 39 -18.24 6.37 -4.24
CA ILE A 39 -17.70 5.38 -3.30
C ILE A 39 -17.42 5.95 -1.91
N GLU A 40 -17.87 7.17 -1.62
CA GLU A 40 -17.66 7.81 -0.30
C GLU A 40 -18.09 6.91 0.86
N ILE A 41 -19.16 6.14 0.67
CA ILE A 41 -19.73 5.28 1.71
C ILE A 41 -18.77 4.17 2.14
N ILE A 42 -18.03 3.57 1.19
CA ILE A 42 -17.15 2.42 1.47
C ILE A 42 -15.67 2.79 1.47
N ARG A 43 -15.34 4.04 1.20
CA ARG A 43 -13.95 4.52 1.12
C ARG A 43 -13.17 4.22 2.40
N ASP A 44 -13.74 4.55 3.53
CA ASP A 44 -13.08 4.35 4.82
C ASP A 44 -12.92 2.87 5.14
N ASP A 45 -13.86 2.03 4.73
CA ASP A 45 -13.76 0.58 4.88
C ASP A 45 -12.62 0.01 4.04
N ILE A 46 -12.42 0.52 2.82
CA ILE A 46 -11.29 0.11 1.97
C ILE A 46 -9.96 0.53 2.60
N VAL A 47 -9.85 1.76 3.07
CA VAL A 47 -8.65 2.25 3.75
C VAL A 47 -8.36 1.42 4.99
N ASN A 48 -9.35 1.15 5.82
CA ASN A 48 -9.21 0.36 7.02
C ASN A 48 -8.80 -1.09 6.71
N PHE A 49 -9.36 -1.67 5.64
CA PHE A 49 -8.97 -3.00 5.19
C PHE A 49 -7.49 -3.04 4.77
N PHE A 50 -7.05 -2.07 3.98
CA PHE A 50 -5.65 -1.98 3.56
C PHE A 50 -4.71 -1.80 4.76
N LEU A 51 -5.07 -0.93 5.70
CA LEU A 51 -4.30 -0.75 6.94
C LEU A 51 -4.24 -2.04 7.76
N SER A 52 -5.32 -2.79 7.84
CA SER A 52 -5.33 -4.06 8.57
C SER A 52 -4.35 -5.07 7.97
N ILE A 53 -4.21 -5.10 6.66
CA ILE A 53 -3.23 -5.97 5.99
C ILE A 53 -1.81 -5.53 6.36
N VAL A 54 -1.52 -4.23 6.31
CA VAL A 54 -0.21 -3.69 6.67
C VAL A 54 0.15 -4.04 8.12
N GLU A 55 -0.80 -3.87 9.04
CA GLU A 55 -0.57 -4.11 10.47
C GLU A 55 -0.45 -5.58 10.84
N SER A 56 -1.15 -6.47 10.12
CA SER A 56 -1.20 -7.90 10.46
C SER A 56 -0.17 -8.75 9.75
N CYS A 57 0.48 -8.22 8.73
CA CYS A 57 1.36 -9.02 7.87
C CYS A 57 2.74 -9.18 8.50
N THR A 58 3.08 -10.40 8.92
CA THR A 58 4.34 -10.67 9.62
C THR A 58 5.34 -11.49 8.82
N TYR A 59 4.91 -12.27 7.83
CA TYR A 59 5.79 -13.23 7.17
C TYR A 59 5.91 -13.11 5.66
N LEU A 60 4.91 -12.58 4.98
CA LEU A 60 4.88 -12.56 3.52
C LEU A 60 4.60 -11.14 3.03
N ASN A 61 5.50 -10.63 2.20
CA ASN A 61 5.46 -9.25 1.73
C ASN A 61 4.51 -9.04 0.54
N LEU A 62 3.98 -10.12 -0.07
CA LEU A 62 3.14 -10.01 -1.27
C LEU A 62 1.85 -9.23 -1.04
N GLU A 63 1.23 -9.42 0.12
CA GLU A 63 0.00 -8.71 0.46
C GLU A 63 0.27 -7.22 0.65
N ILE A 64 1.34 -6.87 1.36
CA ILE A 64 1.72 -5.47 1.58
C ILE A 64 2.16 -4.85 0.26
N GLN A 65 2.89 -5.60 -0.57
CA GLN A 65 3.27 -5.13 -1.89
C GLN A 65 2.04 -4.79 -2.73
N ALA A 66 1.02 -5.65 -2.74
CA ALA A 66 -0.23 -5.39 -3.43
C ALA A 66 -0.92 -4.13 -2.90
N VAL A 67 -0.96 -3.95 -1.58
CA VAL A 67 -1.53 -2.75 -0.94
C VAL A 67 -0.77 -1.49 -1.36
N VAL A 68 0.56 -1.53 -1.40
CA VAL A 68 1.38 -0.39 -1.82
C VAL A 68 1.11 -0.03 -3.28
N GLU A 69 1.16 -1.01 -4.18
CA GLU A 69 0.91 -0.80 -5.61
C GLU A 69 -0.50 -0.26 -5.85
N CYS A 70 -1.49 -0.83 -5.20
CA CYS A 70 -2.88 -0.39 -5.33
C CYS A 70 -3.11 0.99 -4.72
N SER A 71 -2.43 1.32 -3.63
CA SER A 71 -2.52 2.65 -3.02
C SER A 71 -2.00 3.74 -3.95
N PHE A 72 -0.87 3.50 -4.63
CA PHE A 72 -0.37 4.43 -5.65
C PHE A 72 -1.34 4.57 -6.82
N ASP A 73 -1.88 3.45 -7.30
CA ASP A 73 -2.86 3.46 -8.38
C ASP A 73 -4.11 4.28 -8.00
N LEU A 74 -4.59 4.12 -6.78
CA LEU A 74 -5.74 4.87 -6.27
C LEU A 74 -5.43 6.37 -6.09
N ILE A 75 -4.23 6.71 -5.64
CA ILE A 75 -3.79 8.11 -5.57
C ILE A 75 -3.82 8.75 -6.96
N CYS A 76 -3.24 8.10 -7.95
CA CYS A 76 -3.24 8.59 -9.33
C CYS A 76 -4.65 8.74 -9.87
N ALA A 77 -5.53 7.78 -9.62
CA ALA A 77 -6.92 7.83 -10.05
C ALA A 77 -7.65 9.02 -9.39
N CYS A 78 -7.44 9.24 -8.09
CA CYS A 78 -8.05 10.35 -7.36
C CYS A 78 -7.56 11.71 -7.89
N VAL A 79 -6.28 11.84 -8.21
CA VAL A 79 -5.72 13.05 -8.81
C VAL A 79 -6.41 13.35 -10.14
N ASN A 80 -6.53 12.33 -10.99
CA ASN A 80 -7.13 12.49 -12.32
C ASN A 80 -8.62 12.91 -12.26
N TYR A 81 -9.32 12.54 -11.19
CA TYR A 81 -10.74 12.90 -11.00
C TYR A 81 -10.98 14.04 -10.02
N ASN A 82 -9.91 14.74 -9.60
CA ASN A 82 -9.98 15.84 -8.63
C ASN A 82 -10.62 15.45 -7.29
N ALA A 83 -10.49 14.18 -6.89
CA ALA A 83 -10.97 13.68 -5.61
C ALA A 83 -9.86 13.82 -4.56
N THR A 84 -9.79 14.95 -3.85
CA THR A 84 -8.68 15.31 -2.97
C THR A 84 -8.71 14.60 -1.62
N ASP A 85 -9.88 14.44 -1.01
CA ASP A 85 -10.01 13.85 0.33
C ASP A 85 -9.43 12.44 0.45
N PRO A 86 -9.70 11.49 -0.50
CA PRO A 86 -9.13 10.15 -0.40
C PRO A 86 -7.63 10.09 -0.52
N ILE A 87 -7.00 11.06 -1.18
CA ILE A 87 -5.56 11.07 -1.42
C ILE A 87 -4.80 11.04 -0.10
N HIS A 88 -5.16 11.87 0.87
CA HIS A 88 -4.52 11.88 2.18
C HIS A 88 -4.63 10.54 2.90
N LYS A 89 -5.77 9.86 2.76
CA LYS A 89 -6.01 8.56 3.39
C LYS A 89 -5.13 7.48 2.77
N PHE A 90 -4.96 7.46 1.47
CA PHE A 90 -4.07 6.52 0.80
C PHE A 90 -2.60 6.81 1.11
N PHE A 91 -2.21 8.07 1.24
CA PHE A 91 -0.88 8.40 1.74
C PHE A 91 -0.65 7.92 3.18
N SER A 92 -1.67 7.92 4.02
CA SER A 92 -1.58 7.37 5.38
C SER A 92 -1.24 5.87 5.38
N ILE A 93 -1.74 5.13 4.39
CA ILE A 93 -1.39 3.72 4.22
C ILE A 93 0.10 3.59 3.89
N LEU A 94 0.61 4.40 2.97
CA LEU A 94 2.03 4.38 2.60
C LEU A 94 2.92 4.77 3.78
N THR A 95 2.49 5.73 4.59
CA THR A 95 3.19 6.11 5.83
C THR A 95 3.22 4.95 6.82
N ALA A 96 2.12 4.22 6.97
CA ALA A 96 2.08 3.04 7.85
C ALA A 96 3.08 1.97 7.42
N VAL A 97 3.30 1.79 6.12
CA VAL A 97 4.31 0.85 5.58
C VAL A 97 5.71 1.24 6.04
N THR A 98 6.03 2.53 6.14
CA THR A 98 7.35 2.98 6.61
C THR A 98 7.63 2.64 8.07
N ARG A 99 6.60 2.30 8.84
CA ARG A 99 6.71 1.94 10.27
C ARG A 99 6.81 0.44 10.52
N LEU A 100 6.84 -0.36 9.48
CA LEU A 100 7.02 -1.80 9.59
C LEU A 100 8.42 -2.13 10.12
N ILE A 101 8.61 -3.36 10.58
CA ILE A 101 9.92 -3.83 11.03
C ILE A 101 10.94 -3.65 9.90
N PRO A 102 12.22 -3.34 10.22
CA PRO A 102 13.22 -2.98 9.22
C PRO A 102 13.37 -3.97 8.07
N ASP A 103 13.37 -5.26 8.34
CA ASP A 103 13.54 -6.28 7.29
C ASP A 103 12.38 -6.24 6.29
N THR A 104 11.15 -6.10 6.76
CA THR A 104 9.97 -6.00 5.91
C THR A 104 9.98 -4.71 5.11
N PHE A 105 10.25 -3.59 5.77
CA PHE A 105 10.32 -2.29 5.12
C PHE A 105 11.42 -2.23 4.07
N GLN A 106 12.58 -2.82 4.35
CA GLN A 106 13.71 -2.89 3.43
C GLN A 106 13.32 -3.49 2.09
N ALA A 107 12.51 -4.55 2.11
CA ALA A 107 12.04 -5.19 0.88
C ALA A 107 11.09 -4.30 0.07
N LEU A 108 10.36 -3.39 0.73
CA LEU A 108 9.34 -2.54 0.11
C LEU A 108 9.86 -1.15 -0.25
N ALA A 109 10.97 -0.72 0.32
CA ALA A 109 11.51 0.63 0.10
C ALA A 109 11.73 0.98 -1.38
N PRO A 110 12.29 0.10 -2.23
CA PRO A 110 12.43 0.42 -3.65
C PRO A 110 11.08 0.65 -4.35
N LEU A 111 10.06 -0.10 -3.99
CA LEU A 111 8.72 0.06 -4.54
C LEU A 111 8.11 1.41 -4.12
N LEU A 112 8.25 1.78 -2.86
CA LEU A 112 7.81 3.08 -2.36
C LEU A 112 8.53 4.23 -3.05
N ALA A 113 9.85 4.16 -3.15
CA ALA A 113 10.65 5.20 -3.80
C ALA A 113 10.28 5.36 -5.27
N SER A 114 10.10 4.25 -5.98
CA SER A 114 9.68 4.25 -7.38
C SER A 114 8.30 4.89 -7.56
N GLY A 115 7.33 4.50 -6.74
CA GLY A 115 5.98 5.06 -6.80
C GLY A 115 5.95 6.56 -6.51
N ILE A 116 6.69 7.01 -5.51
CA ILE A 116 6.81 8.43 -5.18
C ILE A 116 7.47 9.21 -6.34
N SER A 117 8.50 8.64 -6.96
CA SER A 117 9.17 9.27 -8.10
C SER A 117 8.21 9.50 -9.26
N VAL A 118 7.36 8.54 -9.57
CA VAL A 118 6.34 8.66 -10.61
C VAL A 118 5.33 9.75 -10.25
N LEU A 119 4.87 9.79 -9.00
CA LEU A 119 3.93 10.82 -8.54
C LEU A 119 4.51 12.23 -8.67
N ILE A 120 5.77 12.41 -8.29
CA ILE A 120 6.45 13.71 -8.39
C ILE A 120 6.59 14.11 -9.87
N ALA A 121 7.00 13.18 -10.73
CA ALA A 121 7.22 13.46 -12.14
C ALA A 121 5.94 13.87 -12.86
N GLU A 122 4.81 13.20 -12.55
CA GLU A 122 3.55 13.40 -13.27
C GLU A 122 2.59 14.41 -12.63
N TYR A 123 2.63 14.54 -11.30
CA TYR A 123 1.58 15.25 -10.55
C TYR A 123 2.13 16.29 -9.57
N ASN A 124 3.33 16.82 -9.76
CA ASN A 124 3.97 17.74 -8.81
C ASN A 124 3.11 18.96 -8.45
N ARG A 125 2.43 19.55 -9.43
CA ARG A 125 1.58 20.73 -9.20
C ARG A 125 0.36 20.40 -8.35
N THR A 126 -0.28 19.28 -8.64
CA THR A 126 -1.45 18.83 -7.89
C THR A 126 -1.06 18.46 -6.45
N ILE A 127 0.08 17.79 -6.27
CA ILE A 127 0.62 17.46 -4.95
C ILE A 127 0.87 18.71 -4.12
N ALA A 128 1.42 19.76 -4.72
CA ALA A 128 1.66 21.04 -4.04
C ALA A 128 0.35 21.68 -3.58
N VAL A 129 -0.67 21.67 -4.45
CA VAL A 129 -1.99 22.25 -4.13
C VAL A 129 -2.69 21.49 -3.02
N ILE A 130 -2.58 20.16 -3.01
CA ILE A 130 -3.22 19.30 -2.01
C ILE A 130 -2.50 19.34 -0.66
N GLY A 131 -1.22 19.75 -0.63
CA GLY A 131 -0.45 19.83 0.60
C GLY A 131 0.15 18.50 1.06
N CYS A 132 0.50 17.62 0.12
CA CYS A 132 1.05 16.29 0.43
C CYS A 132 2.58 16.25 0.47
N TRP A 133 3.28 17.36 0.23
CA TRP A 133 4.74 17.37 0.17
C TRP A 133 5.40 16.89 1.45
N ASP A 134 4.88 17.27 2.61
CA ASP A 134 5.46 16.85 3.90
C ASP A 134 5.43 15.33 4.05
N THR A 135 4.32 14.71 3.68
CA THR A 135 4.16 13.25 3.73
C THR A 135 5.10 12.57 2.74
N ILE A 136 5.25 13.10 1.54
CA ILE A 136 6.16 12.57 0.52
C ILE A 136 7.61 12.63 1.02
N ILE A 137 8.02 13.75 1.60
CA ILE A 137 9.35 13.91 2.15
C ILE A 137 9.59 12.91 3.29
N GLU A 138 8.62 12.72 4.17
CA GLU A 138 8.70 11.74 5.25
C GLU A 138 8.93 10.32 4.72
N ILE A 139 8.17 9.93 3.71
CA ILE A 139 8.31 8.59 3.09
C ILE A 139 9.68 8.44 2.43
N LEU A 140 10.14 9.45 1.69
CA LEU A 140 11.45 9.41 1.04
C LEU A 140 12.60 9.35 2.06
N GLN A 141 12.51 10.11 3.15
CA GLN A 141 13.50 10.06 4.22
C GLN A 141 13.57 8.67 4.83
N ALA A 142 12.44 8.03 5.07
CA ALA A 142 12.39 6.66 5.57
C ALA A 142 13.08 5.69 4.60
N CYS A 143 12.85 5.83 3.29
CA CYS A 143 13.51 5.00 2.29
C CYS A 143 15.02 5.19 2.25
N LEU A 144 15.51 6.42 2.47
CA LEU A 144 16.93 6.74 2.45
C LEU A 144 17.68 6.22 3.68
N THR A 145 16.99 5.96 4.77
CA THR A 145 17.62 5.45 6.00
C THR A 145 17.81 3.93 6.01
N VAL A 146 17.40 3.23 4.94
CA VAL A 146 17.54 1.78 4.84
C VAL A 146 19.01 1.41 4.58
N PRO A 147 19.70 0.68 5.49
CA PRO A 147 21.16 0.49 5.42
C PRO A 147 21.66 -0.19 4.15
N HIS A 148 20.91 -1.13 3.59
CA HIS A 148 21.35 -1.87 2.41
C HIS A 148 21.31 -1.06 1.11
N ALA A 149 20.61 0.05 1.09
CA ALA A 149 20.52 0.90 -0.11
C ALA A 149 21.88 1.40 -0.56
N MET A 150 22.89 1.31 0.31
CA MET A 150 24.25 1.75 0.06
C MET A 150 25.12 0.66 -0.56
N THR A 151 24.65 -0.54 -0.62
CA THR A 151 25.39 -1.65 -1.19
C THR A 151 24.85 -2.04 -2.54
#